data_bdd329f6c062378fb16ca2a608a0a5fd
#
_entry.id   bdd329f6c062378fb16ca2a608a0a5fd
#
_cell.length_a   1.000
_cell.length_b   1.000
_cell.length_c   1.000
_cell.angle_alpha   90.00
_cell.angle_beta   90.00
_cell.angle_gamma   90.00
#
_symmetry.space_group_name_H-M   'P 1'
#
loop_
_entity.id
_entity.type
_entity.pdbx_description
1 polymer ?
#
loop_
_entity_poly.entity_id
_entity_poly.type
_entity_poly.pdbx_seq_one_letter_code
_entity_poly.pdbx_strand_id
1 'polypeptide(L)'
;MAKTLTDLPISGFVAQEVAFPQLLDRLSEGARDTVRQEVIEPAVNAEGFPGDGRFCLITVLGHSDRVDTAGPSAEQRRAQELDASDKRATSAGTWVFEQITAALTAAGQSPPASVEEATNFDIVLVPCGAAALVNPVPTSEAQRAQNRRVQCVISTFTP
;
A
#
# COMPACT_ATOMS: atom_id res chain seq x y z
N MET A 1 -23.31 -0.81 -13.57
CA MET A 1 -22.04 -0.98 -12.82
C MET A 1 -21.71 0.29 -12.07
N ALA A 2 -21.54 0.21 -10.76
CA ALA A 2 -21.09 1.32 -9.94
C ALA A 2 -19.60 1.15 -9.62
N LYS A 3 -18.87 2.26 -9.53
CA LYS A 3 -17.45 2.29 -9.17
C LYS A 3 -17.26 3.23 -7.99
N THR A 4 -16.55 2.75 -6.98
CA THR A 4 -16.11 3.56 -5.84
C THR A 4 -14.59 3.62 -5.84
N LEU A 5 -14.04 4.79 -5.56
CA LEU A 5 -12.60 5.01 -5.47
C LEU A 5 -12.25 5.59 -4.09
N THR A 6 -11.32 4.95 -3.40
CA THR A 6 -10.74 5.44 -2.15
C THR A 6 -9.25 5.60 -2.33
N ASP A 7 -8.70 6.72 -1.88
CA ASP A 7 -7.27 7.01 -1.90
C ASP A 7 -6.82 7.23 -0.45
N LEU A 8 -5.99 6.33 0.07
CA LEU A 8 -5.52 6.34 1.44
C LEU A 8 -3.98 6.42 1.48
N PRO A 9 -3.39 7.57 1.80
CA PRO A 9 -1.97 7.68 2.07
C PRO A 9 -1.66 7.23 3.51
N ILE A 10 -0.59 6.47 3.66
CA ILE A 10 -0.08 5.98 4.95
C ILE A 10 1.40 6.36 5.01
N SER A 11 1.71 7.44 5.71
CA SER A 11 3.05 8.03 5.77
C SER A 11 3.73 7.81 7.11
N GLY A 12 5.04 8.06 7.16
CA GLY A 12 5.79 8.06 8.39
C GLY A 12 6.87 7.00 8.50
N PHE A 13 7.30 6.40 7.41
CA PHE A 13 8.49 5.54 7.45
C PHE A 13 9.70 6.34 7.95
N VAL A 14 10.47 5.73 8.84
CA VAL A 14 11.79 6.23 9.25
C VAL A 14 12.76 6.13 8.06
N ALA A 15 13.83 6.92 8.06
CA ALA A 15 14.69 7.18 6.90
C ALA A 15 14.96 6.00 5.95
N GLN A 16 15.35 4.83 6.45
CA GLN A 16 15.66 3.67 5.61
C GLN A 16 14.69 2.50 5.81
N GLU A 17 13.64 2.73 6.58
CA GLU A 17 12.62 1.73 6.85
C GLU A 17 11.78 1.46 5.60
N VAL A 18 11.58 0.19 5.30
CA VAL A 18 10.78 -0.25 4.16
C VAL A 18 9.69 -1.25 4.55
N ALA A 19 9.75 -1.79 5.76
CA ALA A 19 8.79 -2.77 6.24
C ALA A 19 7.48 -2.09 6.69
N PHE A 20 6.41 -2.35 5.96
CA PHE A 20 5.10 -1.76 6.24
C PHE A 20 4.54 -2.13 7.62
N PRO A 21 4.69 -3.36 8.15
CA PRO A 21 4.25 -3.68 9.51
C PRO A 21 4.90 -2.81 10.59
N GLN A 22 6.16 -2.43 10.43
CA GLN A 22 6.85 -1.54 11.38
C GLN A 22 6.24 -0.13 11.38
N LEU A 23 5.85 0.38 10.21
CA LEU A 23 5.11 1.63 10.13
C LEU A 23 3.76 1.51 10.83
N LEU A 24 3.00 0.46 10.58
CA LEU A 24 1.69 0.23 11.18
C LEU A 24 1.74 0.18 12.71
N ASP A 25 2.78 -0.43 13.28
CA ASP A 25 2.96 -0.54 14.74
C ASP A 25 3.06 0.82 15.42
N ARG A 26 3.47 1.86 14.70
CA ARG A 26 3.57 3.23 15.22
C ARG A 26 2.30 4.07 14.99
N LEU A 27 1.36 3.57 14.21
CA LEU A 27 0.09 4.27 13.99
C LEU A 27 -0.84 4.12 15.20
N SER A 28 -1.75 5.07 15.35
CA SER A 28 -2.85 4.95 16.31
C SER A 28 -3.75 3.77 15.95
N GLU A 29 -4.47 3.24 16.95
CA GLU A 29 -5.45 2.18 16.73
C GLU A 29 -6.51 2.60 15.70
N GLY A 30 -7.00 3.83 15.78
CA GLY A 30 -7.97 4.37 14.81
C GLY A 30 -7.42 4.44 13.40
N ALA A 31 -6.15 4.79 13.22
CA ALA A 31 -5.51 4.80 11.89
C ALA A 31 -5.36 3.38 11.34
N ARG A 32 -4.98 2.41 12.17
CA ARG A 32 -4.92 0.99 11.78
C ARG A 32 -6.29 0.44 11.43
N ASP A 33 -7.32 0.80 12.16
CA ASP A 33 -8.70 0.41 11.84
C ASP A 33 -9.16 0.99 10.51
N THR A 34 -8.80 2.22 10.20
CA THR A 34 -9.08 2.85 8.89
C THR A 34 -8.42 2.07 7.75
N VAL A 35 -7.16 1.66 7.91
CA VAL A 35 -6.48 0.82 6.91
C VAL A 35 -7.23 -0.50 6.70
N ARG A 36 -7.64 -1.14 7.78
CA ARG A 36 -8.39 -2.40 7.70
C ARG A 36 -9.74 -2.23 7.00
N GLN A 37 -10.49 -1.19 7.36
CA GLN A 37 -11.83 -0.92 6.79
C GLN A 37 -11.76 -0.48 5.34
N GLU A 38 -10.81 0.35 4.97
CA GLU A 38 -10.75 0.93 3.62
C GLU A 38 -9.95 0.10 2.63
N VAL A 39 -8.94 -0.65 3.08
CA VAL A 39 -8.05 -1.41 2.21
C VAL A 39 -8.40 -2.90 2.19
N ILE A 40 -8.64 -3.50 3.35
CA ILE A 40 -8.79 -4.95 3.48
C ILE A 40 -10.25 -5.39 3.26
N GLU A 41 -11.20 -4.78 3.95
CA GLU A 41 -12.60 -5.20 3.91
C GLU A 41 -13.21 -5.20 2.50
N PRO A 42 -12.94 -4.24 1.60
CA PRO A 42 -13.51 -4.28 0.26
C PRO A 42 -13.11 -5.53 -0.54
N ALA A 43 -11.85 -5.97 -0.42
CA ALA A 43 -11.38 -7.18 -1.08
C ALA A 43 -11.95 -8.44 -0.44
N VAL A 44 -12.03 -8.48 0.89
CA VAL A 44 -12.68 -9.60 1.62
C VAL A 44 -14.14 -9.74 1.20
N ASN A 45 -14.85 -8.62 1.11
CA ASN A 45 -16.25 -8.63 0.68
C ASN A 45 -16.43 -9.07 -0.76
N ALA A 46 -15.50 -8.68 -1.65
CA ALA A 46 -15.56 -9.10 -3.05
C ALA A 46 -15.26 -10.60 -3.21
N GLU A 47 -14.18 -11.09 -2.62
CA GLU A 47 -13.75 -12.49 -2.72
C GLU A 47 -14.66 -13.43 -1.94
N GLY A 48 -15.17 -13.00 -0.80
CA GLY A 48 -16.03 -13.80 0.07
C GLY A 48 -17.46 -14.03 -0.49
N PHE A 49 -17.89 -13.23 -1.45
CA PHE A 49 -19.21 -13.32 -2.05
C PHE A 49 -19.13 -13.31 -3.58
N PRO A 50 -18.56 -14.37 -4.19
CA PRO A 50 -18.27 -14.37 -5.62
C PRO A 50 -19.51 -14.30 -6.52
N GLY A 51 -20.70 -14.64 -5.99
CA GLY A 51 -21.97 -14.56 -6.73
C GLY A 51 -22.47 -13.14 -6.95
N ASP A 52 -21.96 -12.15 -6.24
CA ASP A 52 -22.41 -10.76 -6.30
C ASP A 52 -21.81 -9.98 -7.49
N GLY A 53 -20.86 -10.56 -8.21
CA GLY A 53 -20.18 -9.90 -9.33
C GLY A 53 -19.35 -8.67 -8.93
N ARG A 54 -19.01 -8.56 -7.65
CA ARG A 54 -18.14 -7.49 -7.15
C ARG A 54 -16.68 -7.77 -7.49
N PHE A 55 -15.93 -6.73 -7.72
CA PHE A 55 -14.48 -6.80 -7.90
C PHE A 55 -13.79 -5.67 -7.14
N CYS A 56 -12.65 -5.97 -6.54
CA CYS A 56 -11.83 -5.00 -5.82
C CYS A 56 -10.43 -4.96 -6.40
N LEU A 57 -10.00 -3.81 -6.90
CA LEU A 57 -8.62 -3.56 -7.30
C LEU A 57 -7.93 -2.70 -6.25
N ILE A 58 -6.85 -3.21 -5.69
CA ILE A 58 -5.99 -2.49 -4.75
C ILE A 58 -4.69 -2.13 -5.47
N THR A 59 -4.45 -0.85 -5.69
CA THR A 59 -3.18 -0.35 -6.21
C THR A 59 -2.36 0.18 -5.05
N VAL A 60 -1.18 -0.39 -4.84
CA VAL A 60 -0.25 -0.02 -3.77
C VAL A 60 0.90 0.75 -4.39
N LEU A 61 0.97 2.05 -4.14
CA LEU A 61 2.04 2.91 -4.61
C LEU A 61 3.04 3.12 -3.49
N GLY A 62 4.29 2.71 -3.71
CA GLY A 62 5.39 3.00 -2.81
C GLY A 62 6.05 4.33 -3.16
N HIS A 63 6.37 5.13 -2.15
CA HIS A 63 7.03 6.42 -2.31
C HIS A 63 8.26 6.52 -1.42
N SER A 64 9.30 7.15 -1.93
CA SER A 64 10.50 7.51 -1.19
C SER A 64 10.60 9.03 -1.00
N ASP A 65 11.43 9.43 -0.04
CA ASP A 65 11.95 10.79 -0.02
C ASP A 65 13.10 10.92 -1.02
N ARG A 66 13.45 12.14 -1.34
CA ARG A 66 14.60 12.42 -2.19
C ARG A 66 15.90 12.09 -1.47
N VAL A 67 16.83 11.45 -2.16
CA VAL A 67 18.19 11.23 -1.67
C VAL A 67 19.02 12.48 -1.90
N ASP A 68 19.32 13.20 -0.84
CA ASP A 68 20.06 14.49 -0.88
C ASP A 68 21.52 14.35 -0.46
N THR A 69 22.00 13.13 -0.14
CA THR A 69 23.38 12.92 0.31
C THR A 69 24.38 13.23 -0.80
N ALA A 70 25.49 13.87 -0.40
CA ALA A 70 26.61 14.11 -1.30
C ALA A 70 27.30 12.78 -1.67
N GLY A 71 27.88 12.72 -2.87
CA GLY A 71 28.67 11.57 -3.36
C GLY A 71 27.99 10.76 -4.46
N PRO A 72 26.75 10.23 -4.30
CA PRO A 72 26.09 9.51 -5.38
C PRO A 72 25.76 10.41 -6.57
N SER A 73 25.85 9.86 -7.78
CA SER A 73 25.37 10.52 -9.00
C SER A 73 23.84 10.66 -8.99
N ALA A 74 23.31 11.51 -9.88
CA ALA A 74 21.86 11.65 -10.03
C ALA A 74 21.17 10.32 -10.38
N GLU A 75 21.80 9.51 -11.22
CA GLU A 75 21.32 8.19 -11.60
C GLU A 75 21.31 7.23 -10.39
N GLN A 76 22.39 7.19 -9.63
CA GLN A 76 22.47 6.38 -8.41
C GLN A 76 21.43 6.77 -7.37
N ARG A 77 21.18 8.08 -7.18
CA ARG A 77 20.15 8.58 -6.27
C ARG A 77 18.74 8.14 -6.71
N ARG A 78 18.43 8.25 -8.00
CA ARG A 78 17.15 7.76 -8.53
C ARG A 78 16.96 6.26 -8.35
N ALA A 79 18.03 5.48 -8.56
CA ALA A 79 18.00 4.04 -8.34
C ALA A 79 17.72 3.69 -6.87
N GLN A 80 18.33 4.42 -5.92
CA GLN A 80 18.07 4.24 -4.49
C GLN A 80 16.64 4.62 -4.12
N GLU A 81 16.12 5.73 -4.65
CA GLU A 81 14.75 6.18 -4.42
C GLU A 81 13.74 5.16 -4.96
N LEU A 82 13.98 4.63 -6.14
CA LEU A 82 13.14 3.62 -6.76
C LEU A 82 13.16 2.30 -5.98
N ASP A 83 14.34 1.84 -5.56
CA ASP A 83 14.51 0.63 -4.75
C ASP A 83 13.75 0.73 -3.42
N ALA A 84 13.88 1.85 -2.70
CA ALA A 84 13.15 2.06 -1.45
C ALA A 84 11.63 2.06 -1.66
N SER A 85 11.15 2.72 -2.69
CA SER A 85 9.73 2.77 -3.01
C SER A 85 9.17 1.41 -3.42
N ASP A 86 9.94 0.63 -4.17
CA ASP A 86 9.59 -0.74 -4.57
C ASP A 86 9.46 -1.65 -3.34
N LYS A 87 10.44 -1.61 -2.44
CA LYS A 87 10.42 -2.38 -1.20
C LYS A 87 9.24 -2.02 -0.31
N ARG A 88 8.88 -0.74 -0.21
CA ARG A 88 7.70 -0.29 0.54
C ARG A 88 6.41 -0.79 -0.07
N ALA A 89 6.26 -0.69 -1.39
CA ALA A 89 5.10 -1.20 -2.09
C ALA A 89 4.97 -2.72 -1.93
N THR A 90 6.05 -3.46 -2.11
CA THR A 90 6.09 -4.91 -1.97
C THR A 90 5.75 -5.35 -0.55
N SER A 91 6.35 -4.71 0.46
CA SER A 91 6.05 -5.02 1.87
C SER A 91 4.59 -4.76 2.21
N ALA A 92 4.03 -3.64 1.75
CA ALA A 92 2.63 -3.33 1.98
C ALA A 92 1.68 -4.29 1.24
N GLY A 93 1.97 -4.60 -0.02
CA GLY A 93 1.18 -5.54 -0.80
C GLY A 93 1.16 -6.94 -0.19
N THR A 94 2.28 -7.43 0.29
CA THR A 94 2.38 -8.70 1.02
C THR A 94 1.52 -8.69 2.28
N TRP A 95 1.63 -7.64 3.08
CA TRP A 95 0.81 -7.49 4.28
C TRP A 95 -0.70 -7.44 3.94
N VAL A 96 -1.09 -6.69 2.93
CA VAL A 96 -2.49 -6.60 2.48
C VAL A 96 -3.03 -7.99 2.11
N PHE A 97 -2.29 -8.74 1.30
CA PHE A 97 -2.68 -10.09 0.93
C PHE A 97 -2.82 -11.03 2.14
N GLU A 98 -1.87 -11.00 3.06
CA GLU A 98 -1.91 -11.79 4.29
C GLU A 98 -3.14 -11.44 5.16
N GLN A 99 -3.50 -10.16 5.27
CA GLN A 99 -4.69 -9.74 6.01
C GLN A 99 -5.99 -10.19 5.34
N ILE A 100 -6.06 -10.11 4.02
CA ILE A 100 -7.24 -10.59 3.26
C ILE A 100 -7.41 -12.09 3.47
N THR A 101 -6.35 -12.87 3.31
CA THR A 101 -6.41 -14.33 3.47
C THR A 101 -6.75 -14.75 4.91
N ALA A 102 -6.20 -14.06 5.91
CA ALA A 102 -6.53 -14.30 7.31
C ALA A 102 -8.01 -13.99 7.61
N ALA A 103 -8.55 -12.90 7.07
CA ALA A 103 -9.95 -12.54 7.25
C ALA A 103 -10.91 -13.53 6.57
N LEU A 104 -10.57 -13.99 5.37
CA LEU A 104 -11.33 -15.02 4.66
C LEU A 104 -11.33 -16.34 5.45
N THR A 105 -10.19 -16.76 5.96
CA THR A 105 -10.06 -17.95 6.79
C THR A 105 -10.90 -17.85 8.06
N ALA A 106 -10.85 -16.71 8.75
CA ALA A 106 -11.65 -16.44 9.95
C ALA A 106 -13.16 -16.48 9.67
N ALA A 107 -13.57 -16.14 8.45
CA ALA A 107 -14.97 -16.23 7.98
C ALA A 107 -15.36 -17.65 7.51
N GLY A 108 -14.49 -18.64 7.66
CA GLY A 108 -14.75 -20.03 7.25
C GLY A 108 -14.62 -20.28 5.76
N GLN A 109 -13.98 -19.37 5.02
CA GLN A 109 -13.79 -19.49 3.58
C GLN A 109 -12.37 -19.97 3.25
N SER A 110 -12.20 -20.56 2.08
CA SER A 110 -10.90 -20.97 1.56
C SER A 110 -10.24 -19.78 0.85
N PRO A 111 -9.16 -19.22 1.40
CA PRO A 111 -8.48 -18.10 0.75
C PRO A 111 -7.70 -18.56 -0.48
N PRO A 112 -7.47 -17.69 -1.48
CA PRO A 112 -6.55 -17.99 -2.57
C PRO A 112 -5.12 -18.16 -2.04
N ALA A 113 -4.34 -19.02 -2.68
CA ALA A 113 -2.95 -19.26 -2.29
C ALA A 113 -2.01 -18.11 -2.73
N SER A 114 -2.40 -17.36 -3.76
CA SER A 114 -1.67 -16.20 -4.27
C SER A 114 -2.64 -15.17 -4.84
N VAL A 115 -2.14 -13.97 -5.13
CA VAL A 115 -2.95 -12.91 -5.76
C VAL A 115 -3.47 -13.38 -7.13
N GLU A 116 -2.66 -14.10 -7.89
CA GLU A 116 -3.00 -14.59 -9.22
C GLU A 116 -4.14 -15.62 -9.19
N GLU A 117 -4.34 -16.28 -8.06
CA GLU A 117 -5.44 -17.24 -7.87
C GLU A 117 -6.71 -16.59 -7.32
N ALA A 118 -6.66 -15.34 -6.92
CA ALA A 118 -7.84 -14.61 -6.48
C ALA A 118 -8.80 -14.38 -7.65
N THR A 119 -10.09 -14.51 -7.36
CA THR A 119 -11.14 -14.41 -8.39
C THR A 119 -11.71 -12.99 -8.48
N ASN A 120 -11.92 -12.35 -7.34
CA ASN A 120 -12.66 -11.09 -7.25
C ASN A 120 -11.86 -9.93 -6.65
N PHE A 121 -10.57 -10.09 -6.47
CA PHE A 121 -9.68 -8.98 -6.17
C PHE A 121 -8.33 -9.12 -6.87
N ASP A 122 -7.62 -8.00 -6.99
CA ASP A 122 -6.24 -7.95 -7.47
C ASP A 122 -5.45 -6.92 -6.67
N ILE A 123 -4.15 -7.11 -6.59
CA ILE A 123 -3.21 -6.19 -5.94
C ILE A 123 -2.12 -5.84 -6.94
N VAL A 124 -2.02 -4.57 -7.29
CA VAL A 124 -1.02 -4.05 -8.22
C VAL A 124 -0.03 -3.18 -7.44
N LEU A 125 1.26 -3.45 -7.61
CA LEU A 125 2.35 -2.72 -6.95
C LEU A 125 2.98 -1.72 -7.92
N VAL A 126 3.14 -0.47 -7.48
CA VAL A 126 3.72 0.60 -8.28
C VAL A 126 4.83 1.30 -7.50
N PRO A 127 6.10 1.11 -7.86
CA PRO A 127 7.20 1.89 -7.29
C PRO A 127 7.24 3.27 -7.94
N CYS A 128 7.12 4.33 -7.14
CA CYS A 128 7.07 5.71 -7.62
C CYS A 128 8.39 6.48 -7.43
N GLY A 129 9.34 5.92 -6.69
CA GLY A 129 10.55 6.67 -6.31
C GLY A 129 10.20 7.95 -5.56
N ALA A 130 10.88 9.05 -5.88
CA ALA A 130 10.63 10.38 -5.36
C ALA A 130 9.92 11.29 -6.38
N ALA A 131 9.11 10.72 -7.27
CA ALA A 131 8.44 11.47 -8.35
C ALA A 131 7.26 12.31 -7.84
N ALA A 132 6.61 11.91 -6.74
CA ALA A 132 5.42 12.55 -6.21
C ALA A 132 5.62 12.93 -4.73
N LEU A 133 6.50 13.89 -4.47
CA LEU A 133 6.80 14.36 -3.13
C LEU A 133 5.65 15.20 -2.56
N VAL A 134 5.24 14.91 -1.33
CA VAL A 134 4.31 15.75 -0.57
C VAL A 134 5.01 17.07 -0.20
N ASN A 135 6.28 16.98 0.20
CA ASN A 135 7.13 18.12 0.50
C ASN A 135 8.32 18.12 -0.48
N PRO A 136 8.27 18.90 -1.57
CA PRO A 136 9.33 18.89 -2.60
C PRO A 136 10.68 19.38 -2.08
N VAL A 137 10.68 20.25 -1.08
CA VAL A 137 11.89 20.78 -0.43
C VAL A 137 11.71 20.61 1.09
N PRO A 138 11.88 19.39 1.62
CA PRO A 138 11.68 19.16 3.04
C PRO A 138 12.73 19.88 3.89
N THR A 139 12.29 20.55 4.94
CA THR A 139 13.14 21.28 5.89
C THR A 139 13.23 20.60 7.26
N SER A 140 12.51 19.51 7.46
CA SER A 140 12.48 18.74 8.71
C SER A 140 12.36 17.25 8.44
N GLU A 141 12.72 16.44 9.44
CA GLU A 141 12.51 14.99 9.37
C GLU A 141 11.00 14.65 9.28
N ALA A 142 10.15 15.41 9.94
CA ALA A 142 8.70 15.22 9.84
C ALA A 142 8.19 15.39 8.41
N GLN A 143 8.68 16.36 7.66
CA GLN A 143 8.35 16.55 6.26
C GLN A 143 8.91 15.43 5.37
N ARG A 144 10.13 14.96 5.66
CA ARG A 144 10.73 13.82 4.96
C ARG A 144 9.92 12.54 5.20
N ALA A 145 9.46 12.32 6.42
CA ALA A 145 8.63 11.18 6.77
C ALA A 145 7.27 11.19 6.04
N GLN A 146 6.73 12.36 5.72
CA GLN A 146 5.53 12.47 4.89
C GLN A 146 5.77 12.05 3.43
N ASN A 147 6.98 12.26 2.91
CA ASN A 147 7.36 11.80 1.58
C ASN A 147 7.49 10.26 1.54
N ARG A 148 7.98 9.66 2.61
CA ARG A 148 8.14 8.21 2.76
C ARG A 148 6.81 7.58 3.16
N ARG A 149 6.06 7.12 2.18
CA ARG A 149 4.71 6.60 2.38
C ARG A 149 4.38 5.44 1.45
N VAL A 150 3.33 4.76 1.80
CA VAL A 150 2.57 3.89 0.92
C VAL A 150 1.21 4.55 0.68
N GLN A 151 0.77 4.59 -0.55
CA GLN A 151 -0.54 5.08 -0.94
C GLN A 151 -1.35 3.91 -1.48
N CYS A 152 -2.48 3.61 -0.84
CA CYS A 152 -3.39 2.59 -1.30
C CYS A 152 -4.55 3.23 -2.04
N VAL A 153 -4.73 2.86 -3.29
CA VAL A 153 -5.88 3.28 -4.10
C VAL A 153 -6.76 2.07 -4.31
N ILE A 154 -7.96 2.10 -3.72
CA ILE A 154 -8.91 1.00 -3.74
C ILE A 154 -10.03 1.35 -4.70
N SER A 155 -10.19 0.55 -5.75
CA SER A 155 -11.28 0.67 -6.71
C SER A 155 -12.21 -0.52 -6.54
N THR A 156 -13.46 -0.28 -6.15
CA THR A 156 -14.47 -1.31 -6.06
C THR A 156 -15.48 -1.15 -7.18
N PHE A 157 -15.84 -2.27 -7.78
CA PHE A 157 -16.81 -2.35 -8.86
C PHE A 157 -17.96 -3.22 -8.39
N THR A 158 -19.18 -2.71 -8.52
CA THR A 158 -20.41 -3.45 -8.25
C THR A 158 -21.27 -3.48 -9.50
N PRO A 159 -22.01 -4.59 -9.76
CA PRO A 159 -22.91 -4.70 -10.90
C PRO A 159 -23.95 -3.60 -10.95
#